data_d6a48b40eb62bf2abe22fa0a5b3c9eb6
#
_entry.id   d6a48b40eb62bf2abe22fa0a5b3c9eb6
#
_cell.length_a   1.000
_cell.length_b   1.000
_cell.length_c   1.000
_cell.angle_alpha   90.00
_cell.angle_beta   90.00
_cell.angle_gamma   90.00
#
_symmetry.space_group_name_H-M   'P 1'
#
loop_
_entity.id
_entity.type
_entity.pdbx_description
1 polymer ?
#
loop_
_entity_poly.entity_id
_entity_poly.type
_entity_poly.pdbx_seq_one_letter_code
_entity_poly.pdbx_strand_id
1 'polypeptide(L)'
;MVVLKTDAKAQQGKRTGIYERYITVNGKRSWKSNSSAIWFDSTFNNWKIGSIETLGSSRCGISSPSLGHIYPYDVPSNQWKYYDGHEWKFSEKGNIIIQSFTGIIY
;
A
#
# COMPACT_ATOMS: atom_id res chain seq x y z
N MET A 1 4.52 -10.95 6.27
CA MET A 1 5.38 -9.78 6.03
C MET A 1 5.31 -9.37 4.58
N VAL A 2 5.20 -8.11 4.31
CA VAL A 2 5.31 -7.59 2.97
C VAL A 2 6.39 -6.52 2.93
N VAL A 3 7.04 -6.39 1.80
CA VAL A 3 8.00 -5.33 1.54
C VAL A 3 7.42 -4.42 0.49
N LEU A 4 7.35 -3.14 0.81
CA LEU A 4 6.95 -2.11 -0.13
C LEU A 4 8.18 -1.35 -0.58
N LYS A 5 8.34 -1.23 -1.87
CA LYS A 5 9.35 -0.38 -2.49
C LYS A 5 8.65 0.62 -3.38
N THR A 6 8.96 1.89 -3.22
CA THR A 6 8.40 2.93 -4.06
C THR A 6 9.49 3.94 -4.43
N ASP A 7 9.50 4.29 -5.71
CA ASP A 7 10.30 5.39 -6.23
C ASP A 7 9.50 6.68 -6.28
N ALA A 8 8.28 6.67 -5.75
CA ALA A 8 7.46 7.87 -5.65
C ALA A 8 8.21 8.89 -4.80
N LYS A 9 8.91 9.78 -5.46
CA LYS A 9 9.82 10.71 -4.82
C LYS A 9 9.07 11.69 -3.93
N ALA A 10 9.78 12.28 -3.03
CA ALA A 10 9.29 13.29 -2.11
C ALA A 10 8.21 12.76 -1.17
N GLN A 11 6.95 12.76 -1.55
CA GLN A 11 5.87 12.49 -0.61
C GLN A 11 5.74 11.03 -0.20
N GLN A 12 5.87 10.09 -1.13
CA GLN A 12 5.57 8.70 -0.85
C GLN A 12 6.80 7.81 -0.70
N GLY A 13 7.99 8.31 -0.96
CA GLY A 13 9.23 7.57 -0.74
C GLY A 13 9.38 7.09 0.69
N LYS A 14 8.82 7.83 1.64
CA LYS A 14 8.81 7.49 3.06
C LYS A 14 8.00 6.21 3.37
N ARG A 15 7.19 5.72 2.44
CA ARG A 15 6.41 4.50 2.60
C ARG A 15 7.21 3.24 2.32
N THR A 16 8.40 3.37 1.73
CA THR A 16 9.28 2.24 1.47
C THR A 16 9.68 1.57 2.78
N GLY A 17 9.59 0.26 2.83
CA GLY A 17 10.04 -0.47 4.00
C GLY A 17 9.40 -1.85 4.14
N ILE A 18 9.64 -2.45 5.29
CA ILE A 18 9.13 -3.75 5.66
C ILE A 18 7.88 -3.54 6.52
N TYR A 19 6.80 -4.21 6.14
CA TYR A 19 5.53 -4.13 6.83
C TYR A 19 5.20 -5.47 7.45
N GLU A 20 4.86 -5.46 8.70
CA GLU A 20 4.44 -6.65 9.43
C GLU A 20 2.92 -6.74 9.46
N ARG A 21 2.43 -7.96 9.52
CA ARG A 21 1.01 -8.22 9.62
C ARG A 21 0.42 -7.53 10.85
N TYR A 22 -0.74 -6.92 10.66
CA TYR A 22 -1.41 -6.17 11.70
C TYR A 22 -2.85 -6.70 11.88
N ILE A 23 -3.78 -5.86 12.27
CA ILE A 23 -5.16 -6.21 12.57
C ILE A 23 -5.98 -6.40 11.30
N THR A 24 -7.17 -6.98 11.46
CA THR A 24 -8.16 -7.02 10.38
C THR A 24 -8.81 -5.65 10.24
N VAL A 25 -8.84 -5.13 9.02
CA VAL A 25 -9.42 -3.84 8.70
C VAL A 25 -10.37 -4.01 7.52
N ASN A 26 -11.63 -3.60 7.70
CA ASN A 26 -12.65 -3.73 6.65
C ASN A 26 -12.76 -5.17 6.11
N GLY A 27 -12.61 -6.15 6.98
CA GLY A 27 -12.75 -7.56 6.64
C GLY A 27 -11.53 -8.21 6.02
N LYS A 28 -10.42 -7.50 5.87
CA LYS A 28 -9.19 -8.02 5.27
C LYS A 28 -8.00 -7.76 6.16
N ARG A 29 -6.93 -8.53 5.93
CA ARG A 29 -5.67 -8.32 6.64
C ARG A 29 -5.12 -6.93 6.32
N SER A 30 -4.39 -6.39 7.28
CA SER A 30 -3.60 -5.19 7.08
C SER A 30 -2.15 -5.45 7.49
N TRP A 31 -1.28 -4.53 7.13
CA TRP A 31 0.13 -4.57 7.48
C TRP A 31 0.56 -3.18 7.91
N LYS A 32 1.55 -3.12 8.76
CA LYS A 32 2.08 -1.83 9.23
C LYS A 32 3.58 -1.83 9.33
N SER A 33 4.15 -0.65 9.17
CA SER A 33 5.51 -0.31 9.57
C SER A 33 5.43 0.64 10.76
N ASN A 34 6.53 1.35 11.06
CA ASN A 34 6.52 2.28 12.20
C ASN A 34 5.54 3.44 12.05
N SER A 35 5.35 3.94 10.84
CA SER A 35 4.54 5.13 10.61
C SER A 35 3.50 4.96 9.50
N SER A 36 3.56 3.88 8.75
CA SER A 36 2.70 3.64 7.60
C SER A 36 1.94 2.34 7.73
N ALA A 37 0.87 2.21 6.96
CA ALA A 37 0.06 1.01 6.94
C ALA A 37 -0.46 0.72 5.54
N ILE A 38 -0.80 -0.54 5.31
CA ILE A 38 -1.44 -1.04 4.10
C ILE A 38 -2.75 -1.67 4.53
N TRP A 39 -3.86 -1.20 3.96
CA TRP A 39 -5.19 -1.71 4.33
C TRP A 39 -6.14 -1.71 3.15
N PHE A 40 -7.23 -2.44 3.28
CA PHE A 40 -8.29 -2.47 2.29
C PHE A 40 -9.35 -1.44 2.61
N ASP A 41 -9.73 -0.65 1.60
CA ASP A 41 -10.82 0.31 1.70
C ASP A 41 -12.07 -0.29 1.07
N SER A 42 -13.05 -0.66 1.89
CA SER A 42 -14.28 -1.30 1.42
C SER A 42 -15.21 -0.32 0.69
N THR A 43 -15.08 0.97 0.94
CA THR A 43 -15.89 1.99 0.25
C THR A 43 -15.50 2.07 -1.23
N PHE A 44 -14.20 2.05 -1.51
CA PHE A 44 -13.69 2.14 -2.88
C PHE A 44 -13.27 0.80 -3.46
N ASN A 45 -13.37 -0.27 -2.66
CA ASN A 45 -12.99 -1.63 -3.09
C ASN A 45 -11.57 -1.70 -3.62
N ASN A 46 -10.65 -1.13 -2.89
CA ASN A 46 -9.25 -1.08 -3.29
C ASN A 46 -8.31 -1.07 -2.08
N TRP A 47 -7.02 -1.23 -2.37
CA TRP A 47 -5.98 -1.19 -1.36
C TRP A 47 -5.42 0.21 -1.22
N LYS A 48 -5.16 0.61 0.01
CA LYS A 48 -4.64 1.92 0.37
C LYS A 48 -3.35 1.77 1.16
N ILE A 49 -2.43 2.70 0.94
CA ILE A 49 -1.20 2.79 1.71
C ILE A 49 -1.04 4.23 2.17
N GLY A 50 -0.86 4.42 3.44
CA GLY A 50 -0.76 5.76 4.00
C GLY A 50 -0.26 5.76 5.42
N SER A 51 -0.47 6.87 6.12
CA SER A 51 -0.13 7.00 7.53
C SER A 51 -0.91 6.00 8.38
N ILE A 52 -0.26 5.43 9.40
CA ILE A 52 -0.95 4.55 10.35
C ILE A 52 -2.14 5.26 11.01
N GLU A 53 -2.06 6.58 11.15
CA GLU A 53 -3.12 7.38 11.76
C GLU A 53 -4.40 7.40 10.92
N THR A 54 -4.31 7.12 9.62
CA THR A 54 -5.47 7.09 8.73
C THR A 54 -5.91 5.68 8.38
N LEU A 55 -5.39 4.68 9.09
CA LEU A 55 -5.72 3.28 8.87
C LEU A 55 -7.24 3.05 8.85
N GLY A 56 -7.70 2.36 7.82
CA GLY A 56 -9.11 2.02 7.65
C GLY A 56 -9.95 3.08 6.96
N SER A 57 -9.42 4.29 6.78
CA SER A 57 -10.14 5.39 6.12
C SER A 57 -9.83 5.41 4.61
N SER A 58 -10.42 6.39 3.93
CA SER A 58 -10.11 6.62 2.51
C SER A 58 -8.94 7.56 2.28
N ARG A 59 -8.33 8.07 3.35
CA ARG A 59 -7.18 8.97 3.26
C ARG A 59 -5.90 8.15 3.15
N CYS A 60 -5.14 8.42 2.11
CA CYS A 60 -3.91 7.66 1.84
C CYS A 60 -2.99 8.45 0.92
N GLY A 61 -1.79 7.92 0.72
CA GLY A 61 -0.84 8.48 -0.24
C GLY A 61 -0.65 7.60 -1.47
N ILE A 62 -1.01 6.32 -1.38
CA ILE A 62 -0.91 5.36 -2.47
C ILE A 62 -2.20 4.56 -2.51
N SER A 63 -2.73 4.33 -3.70
CA SER A 63 -4.02 3.68 -3.87
C SER A 63 -4.00 2.76 -5.08
N SER A 64 -4.61 1.59 -4.96
CA SER A 64 -4.78 0.66 -6.08
C SER A 64 -6.06 0.99 -6.86
N PRO A 65 -6.21 0.43 -8.07
CA PRO A 65 -7.49 0.54 -8.78
C PRO A 65 -8.58 -0.27 -8.06
N SER A 66 -9.84 0.07 -8.33
CA SER A 66 -11.01 -0.59 -7.72
C SER A 66 -11.35 -1.87 -8.49
N LEU A 67 -10.41 -2.80 -8.59
CA LEU A 67 -10.56 -4.05 -9.33
C LEU A 67 -10.71 -5.27 -8.44
N GLY A 68 -10.84 -5.09 -7.13
CA GLY A 68 -11.09 -6.18 -6.22
C GLY A 68 -9.95 -7.16 -6.03
N HIS A 69 -8.71 -6.72 -6.16
CA HIS A 69 -7.57 -7.59 -5.88
C HIS A 69 -7.65 -8.13 -4.45
N ILE A 70 -7.41 -9.42 -4.28
CA ILE A 70 -7.54 -10.09 -2.98
C ILE A 70 -6.45 -9.61 -2.02
N TYR A 71 -5.24 -9.43 -2.51
CA TYR A 71 -4.11 -8.98 -1.71
C TYR A 71 -3.42 -7.80 -2.36
N PRO A 72 -2.78 -6.92 -1.57
CA PRO A 72 -2.10 -5.76 -2.14
C PRO A 72 -0.94 -6.14 -3.05
N TYR A 73 -0.28 -7.27 -2.81
CA TYR A 73 0.81 -7.73 -3.65
C TYR A 73 0.36 -8.39 -4.96
N ASP A 74 -0.95 -8.52 -5.16
CA ASP A 74 -1.53 -8.98 -6.44
C ASP A 74 -1.74 -7.82 -7.41
N VAL A 75 -1.65 -6.58 -6.94
CA VAL A 75 -1.84 -5.41 -7.79
C VAL A 75 -0.61 -5.22 -8.67
N PRO A 76 -0.76 -5.19 -10.00
CA PRO A 76 0.38 -4.92 -10.88
C PRO A 76 1.04 -3.58 -10.55
N SER A 77 2.37 -3.57 -10.63
CA SER A 77 3.16 -2.42 -10.20
C SER A 77 2.82 -1.12 -10.91
N ASN A 78 2.36 -1.20 -12.16
CA ASN A 78 2.02 -0.02 -12.96
C ASN A 78 0.58 0.45 -12.77
N GLN A 79 -0.18 -0.17 -11.88
CA GLN A 79 -1.58 0.19 -11.65
C GLN A 79 -1.79 1.00 -10.37
N TRP A 80 -0.77 1.16 -9.57
CA TRP A 80 -0.85 1.98 -8.37
C TRP A 80 -0.87 3.47 -8.74
N LYS A 81 -1.66 4.23 -7.97
CA LYS A 81 -1.61 5.69 -8.00
C LYS A 81 -0.94 6.20 -6.73
N TYR A 82 -0.27 7.32 -6.83
CA TYR A 82 0.32 7.97 -5.66
C TYR A 82 0.07 9.47 -5.72
N TYR A 83 0.02 10.07 -4.52
CA TYR A 83 -0.10 11.52 -4.38
C TYR A 83 1.30 12.11 -4.30
N ASP A 84 1.62 13.04 -5.19
CA ASP A 84 2.95 13.65 -5.28
C ASP A 84 3.11 14.93 -4.45
N GLY A 85 2.08 15.31 -3.72
CA GLY A 85 2.03 16.56 -2.96
C GLY A 85 1.16 17.60 -3.62
N HIS A 86 0.79 17.41 -4.87
CA HIS A 86 -0.04 18.33 -5.65
C HIS A 86 -1.20 17.62 -6.34
N GLU A 87 -0.96 16.46 -6.91
CA GLU A 87 -1.96 15.70 -7.64
C GLU A 87 -1.69 14.20 -7.56
N TRP A 88 -2.68 13.42 -7.95
CA TRP A 88 -2.56 11.98 -8.06
C TRP A 88 -1.97 11.61 -9.41
N LYS A 89 -1.01 10.69 -9.41
CA LYS A 89 -0.34 10.19 -10.60
C LYS A 89 -0.32 8.68 -10.61
N PHE A 90 -0.32 8.08 -11.80
CA PHE A 90 -0.09 6.65 -11.92
C PHE A 90 1.40 6.36 -11.74
N SER A 91 1.68 5.25 -11.06
CA SER A 91 3.06 4.78 -11.03
C SER A 91 3.43 4.22 -12.40
N GLU A 92 4.67 4.44 -12.79
CA GLU A 92 5.17 4.01 -14.08
C GLU A 92 6.30 3.00 -13.89
N LYS A 93 6.45 2.09 -14.85
CA LYS A 93 7.61 1.20 -14.94
C LYS A 93 7.95 0.46 -13.65
N GLY A 94 6.93 0.08 -12.89
CA GLY A 94 7.16 -0.68 -11.68
C GLY A 94 7.72 0.11 -10.52
N ASN A 95 7.44 1.41 -10.46
CA ASN A 95 7.93 2.26 -9.39
C ASN A 95 7.32 1.94 -8.03
N ILE A 96 6.18 1.27 -7.99
CA ILE A 96 5.58 0.83 -6.73
C ILE A 96 5.47 -0.68 -6.78
N ILE A 97 6.20 -1.35 -5.91
CA ILE A 97 6.27 -2.81 -5.87
C ILE A 97 5.98 -3.27 -4.46
N ILE A 98 5.05 -4.21 -4.34
CA ILE A 98 4.76 -4.87 -3.08
C ILE A 98 5.03 -6.35 -3.25
N GLN A 99 5.84 -6.90 -2.38
CA GLN A 99 6.17 -8.32 -2.40
C GLN A 99 5.83 -8.96 -1.06
N SER A 100 5.27 -10.15 -1.13
CA SER A 100 4.96 -10.94 0.05
C SER A 100 6.13 -11.87 0.35
N PHE A 101 6.44 -12.01 1.64
CA PHE A 101 7.43 -12.96 2.12
C PHE A 101 6.79 -13.87 3.14
N THR A 102 7.12 -15.14 3.09
CA THR A 102 6.58 -16.12 4.03
C THR A 102 7.18 -15.98 5.41
N GLY A 103 8.28 -15.27 5.52
CA GLY A 103 8.96 -15.10 6.79
C GLY A 103 9.78 -16.29 7.24
N ILE A 104 10.02 -17.25 6.36
CA ILE A 104 10.87 -18.37 6.69
C ILE A 104 12.32 -17.91 6.67
N ILE A 105 12.97 -18.08 7.79
CA ILE A 105 14.35 -17.67 7.95
C ILE A 105 15.15 -18.89 8.42
N TYR A 106 16.25 -19.08 7.80
CA TYR A 106 17.16 -20.18 8.12
C TYR A 106 18.39 -19.69 8.83
#